data_9d585239056f6d39af447217a4e19573
#
_entry.id   9d585239056f6d39af447217a4e19573
#
_cell.length_a   1.000
_cell.length_b   1.000
_cell.length_c   1.000
_cell.angle_alpha   90.00
_cell.angle_beta   90.00
_cell.angle_gamma   90.00
#
_symmetry.space_group_name_H-M   'P 1'
#
loop_
_entity.id
_entity.type
_entity.pdbx_description
1 polymer ?
#
loop_
_entity_poly.entity_id
_entity_poly.type
_entity_poly.pdbx_seq_one_letter_code
_entity_poly.pdbx_strand_id
1 'polypeptide(L)'
;EKVKEKVEEPQTQEYQAIKEFVAKLKGFEPGPEENLELDLGMDSLDKVELLAYVESTFGIKIDEEKFAEMPNLKLLSEYISEKAEFFMNSEVDWKKIIDKAPNREIKNGWLINALRPLIYVILKMYFRLKIDRTNKISDEPQIFVSNHQSFVDALVLGALIPSKIQKKTFFLAINWYFKKGIMKYVADNGNIILVDIDKNVKETVEEIAVHIKNGKNVLIFPEGARTKNGKVGKFKKVFAIIAKELNVDVQCLGIKGGYEAYSRFMKFPLPKRIEVTVLEKIKPEGTYDEI
;
A
#
# COMPACT_ATOMS: atom_id res chain seq x y z
N GLU A 1 19.59 37.98 -29.21
CA GLU A 1 19.47 37.49 -27.82
C GLU A 1 18.23 38.11 -27.21
N LYS A 2 17.13 37.31 -27.12
CA LYS A 2 15.97 37.70 -26.35
C LYS A 2 16.31 37.47 -24.87
N VAL A 3 16.36 38.53 -24.10
CA VAL A 3 16.42 38.48 -22.63
C VAL A 3 15.14 37.75 -22.20
N LYS A 4 15.29 36.52 -21.70
CA LYS A 4 14.21 35.79 -21.01
C LYS A 4 13.94 36.56 -19.72
N GLU A 5 12.79 37.25 -19.65
CA GLU A 5 12.30 37.76 -18.37
C GLU A 5 12.28 36.59 -17.37
N LYS A 6 12.87 36.81 -16.20
CA LYS A 6 12.79 35.82 -15.10
C LYS A 6 11.34 35.75 -14.65
N VAL A 7 10.65 34.75 -15.14
CA VAL A 7 9.31 34.41 -14.62
C VAL A 7 9.47 33.97 -13.18
N GLU A 8 8.72 34.55 -12.25
CA GLU A 8 8.72 34.12 -10.85
C GLU A 8 8.22 32.69 -10.75
N GLU A 9 9.04 31.84 -10.16
CA GLU A 9 8.67 30.44 -9.89
C GLU A 9 7.59 30.38 -8.79
N PRO A 10 6.53 29.57 -8.97
CA PRO A 10 5.58 29.30 -7.91
C PRO A 10 6.28 28.70 -6.70
N GLN A 11 6.00 29.27 -5.50
CA GLN A 11 6.59 28.81 -4.23
C GLN A 11 5.72 27.72 -3.56
N THR A 12 4.82 27.09 -4.33
CA THR A 12 3.95 26.02 -3.82
C THR A 12 4.71 24.70 -3.74
N GLN A 13 4.34 23.85 -2.79
CA GLN A 13 4.96 22.56 -2.59
C GLN A 13 4.69 21.63 -3.77
N GLU A 14 3.51 21.72 -4.34
CA GLU A 14 3.09 20.98 -5.52
C GLU A 14 3.97 21.30 -6.72
N TYR A 15 4.24 22.58 -6.96
CA TYR A 15 5.14 23.01 -8.02
C TYR A 15 6.55 22.45 -7.81
N GLN A 16 7.12 22.57 -6.63
CA GLN A 16 8.47 22.08 -6.33
C GLN A 16 8.57 20.55 -6.54
N ALA A 17 7.57 19.81 -6.09
CA ALA A 17 7.57 18.36 -6.22
C ALA A 17 7.48 17.89 -7.69
N ILE A 18 6.60 18.48 -8.50
CA ILE A 18 6.53 18.13 -9.92
C ILE A 18 7.76 18.62 -10.70
N LYS A 19 8.33 19.78 -10.33
CA LYS A 19 9.57 20.29 -10.90
C LYS A 19 10.73 19.32 -10.65
N GLU A 20 10.91 18.87 -9.39
CA GLU A 20 11.96 17.91 -9.04
C GLU A 20 11.78 16.57 -9.78
N PHE A 21 10.53 16.08 -9.88
CA PHE A 21 10.23 14.87 -10.62
C PHE A 21 10.62 15.00 -12.10
N VAL A 22 10.20 16.09 -12.76
CA VAL A 22 10.50 16.33 -14.18
C VAL A 22 12.01 16.58 -14.39
N ALA A 23 12.67 17.31 -13.48
CA ALA A 23 14.10 17.50 -13.51
C ALA A 23 14.87 16.17 -13.46
N LYS A 24 14.43 15.26 -12.59
CA LYS A 24 15.01 13.91 -12.49
C LYS A 24 14.74 13.06 -13.73
N LEU A 25 13.56 13.18 -14.33
CA LEU A 25 13.16 12.46 -15.53
C LEU A 25 13.94 12.93 -16.76
N LYS A 26 14.14 14.24 -16.90
CA LYS A 26 14.77 14.86 -18.09
C LYS A 26 16.27 15.14 -17.93
N GLY A 27 16.80 15.16 -16.71
CA GLY A 27 18.20 15.44 -16.41
C GLY A 27 18.59 16.92 -16.44
N PHE A 28 17.60 17.84 -16.47
CA PHE A 28 17.82 19.30 -16.37
C PHE A 28 16.65 19.96 -15.63
N GLU A 29 16.84 21.15 -15.08
CA GLU A 29 15.79 21.87 -14.36
C GLU A 29 14.79 22.54 -15.31
N PRO A 30 13.50 22.19 -15.25
CA PRO A 30 12.46 22.80 -16.06
C PRO A 30 12.03 24.17 -15.52
N GLY A 31 11.72 25.11 -16.41
CA GLY A 31 11.11 26.38 -16.07
C GLY A 31 9.57 26.27 -15.87
N PRO A 32 8.95 27.22 -15.14
CA PRO A 32 7.53 27.14 -14.80
C PRO A 32 6.58 27.23 -15.99
N GLU A 33 6.93 27.98 -17.01
CA GLU A 33 6.10 28.24 -18.21
C GLU A 33 6.60 27.51 -19.45
N GLU A 34 7.68 26.73 -19.34
CA GLU A 34 8.17 25.90 -20.44
C GLU A 34 7.17 24.81 -20.79
N ASN A 35 6.91 24.67 -22.10
CA ASN A 35 5.96 23.68 -22.60
C ASN A 35 6.53 22.27 -22.42
N LEU A 36 5.77 21.38 -21.78
CA LEU A 36 6.18 20.02 -21.47
C LEU A 36 6.61 19.22 -22.71
N GLU A 37 5.91 19.39 -23.84
CA GLU A 37 6.22 18.68 -25.07
C GLU A 37 7.26 19.42 -25.92
N LEU A 38 7.05 20.71 -26.16
CA LEU A 38 7.83 21.48 -27.14
C LEU A 38 9.19 21.93 -26.60
N ASP A 39 9.22 22.37 -25.33
CA ASP A 39 10.44 22.93 -24.73
C ASP A 39 11.20 21.86 -23.91
N LEU A 40 10.48 21.03 -23.13
CA LEU A 40 11.09 19.99 -22.31
C LEU A 40 11.23 18.64 -23.04
N GLY A 41 10.63 18.53 -24.25
CA GLY A 41 10.72 17.31 -25.06
C GLY A 41 10.14 16.07 -24.39
N MET A 42 9.03 16.22 -23.62
CA MET A 42 8.36 15.09 -23.01
C MET A 42 7.62 14.28 -24.07
N ASP A 43 7.92 13.01 -24.13
CA ASP A 43 7.19 12.06 -24.97
C ASP A 43 5.96 11.46 -24.27
N SER A 44 5.25 10.55 -24.94
CA SER A 44 4.05 9.92 -24.38
C SER A 44 4.34 9.10 -23.15
N LEU A 45 5.52 8.49 -23.02
CA LEU A 45 5.92 7.71 -21.84
C LEU A 45 6.19 8.63 -20.65
N ASP A 46 6.95 9.71 -20.88
CA ASP A 46 7.24 10.73 -19.86
C ASP A 46 5.95 11.32 -19.27
N LYS A 47 4.94 11.57 -20.12
CA LYS A 47 3.62 12.05 -19.67
C LYS A 47 2.89 11.04 -18.80
N VAL A 48 2.90 9.78 -19.20
CA VAL A 48 2.29 8.71 -18.40
C VAL A 48 3.00 8.58 -17.05
N GLU A 49 4.34 8.69 -17.02
CA GLU A 49 5.11 8.67 -15.77
C GLU A 49 4.79 9.88 -14.89
N LEU A 50 4.68 11.08 -15.46
CA LEU A 50 4.30 12.30 -14.74
C LEU A 50 2.87 12.19 -14.18
N LEU A 51 1.91 11.71 -14.98
CA LEU A 51 0.54 11.50 -14.51
C LEU A 51 0.46 10.45 -13.40
N ALA A 52 1.21 9.35 -13.53
CA ALA A 52 1.30 8.33 -12.47
C ALA A 52 1.96 8.89 -11.20
N TYR A 53 2.96 9.76 -11.35
CA TYR A 53 3.57 10.48 -10.22
C TYR A 53 2.56 11.39 -9.54
N VAL A 54 1.82 12.20 -10.31
CA VAL A 54 0.77 13.10 -9.78
C VAL A 54 -0.31 12.29 -9.05
N GLU A 55 -0.80 11.21 -9.64
CA GLU A 55 -1.80 10.34 -9.01
C GLU A 55 -1.28 9.73 -7.71
N SER A 56 -0.03 9.24 -7.70
CA SER A 56 0.54 8.61 -6.51
C SER A 56 0.91 9.61 -5.41
N THR A 57 1.29 10.85 -5.78
CA THR A 57 1.80 11.86 -4.85
C THR A 57 0.68 12.73 -4.29
N PHE A 58 -0.29 13.10 -5.13
CA PHE A 58 -1.34 14.07 -4.78
C PHE A 58 -2.74 13.45 -4.71
N GLY A 59 -2.89 12.18 -5.09
CA GLY A 59 -4.19 11.49 -5.10
C GLY A 59 -5.12 11.91 -6.25
N ILE A 60 -4.61 12.68 -7.21
CA ILE A 60 -5.40 13.23 -8.30
C ILE A 60 -5.19 12.40 -9.56
N LYS A 61 -6.26 11.82 -10.07
CA LYS A 61 -6.26 11.21 -11.39
C LYS A 61 -6.61 12.24 -12.44
N ILE A 62 -5.68 12.52 -13.33
CA ILE A 62 -5.84 13.44 -14.46
C ILE A 62 -5.94 12.60 -15.73
N ASP A 63 -7.01 12.77 -16.49
CA ASP A 63 -7.13 12.14 -17.81
C ASP A 63 -6.32 12.92 -18.87
N GLU A 64 -6.06 12.29 -20.00
CA GLU A 64 -5.22 12.87 -21.06
C GLU A 64 -5.82 14.15 -21.66
N GLU A 65 -7.16 14.25 -21.74
CA GLU A 65 -7.84 15.45 -22.27
C GLU A 65 -7.62 16.63 -21.32
N LYS A 66 -7.77 16.41 -20.01
CA LYS A 66 -7.54 17.45 -19.02
C LYS A 66 -6.07 17.83 -18.90
N PHE A 67 -5.16 16.84 -19.02
CA PHE A 67 -3.72 17.12 -19.01
C PHE A 67 -3.28 17.99 -20.20
N ALA A 68 -3.88 17.81 -21.38
CA ALA A 68 -3.58 18.63 -22.55
C ALA A 68 -3.93 20.12 -22.37
N GLU A 69 -4.83 20.46 -21.43
CA GLU A 69 -5.15 21.84 -21.07
C GLU A 69 -4.06 22.50 -20.20
N MET A 70 -3.11 21.73 -19.70
CA MET A 70 -2.05 22.16 -18.78
C MET A 70 -0.66 21.95 -19.40
N PRO A 71 -0.29 22.74 -20.40
CA PRO A 71 0.91 22.53 -21.22
C PRO A 71 2.24 22.82 -20.48
N ASN A 72 2.22 23.32 -19.25
CA ASN A 72 3.42 23.64 -18.46
C ASN A 72 3.26 23.31 -16.97
N LEU A 73 4.37 23.33 -16.24
CA LEU A 73 4.39 22.95 -14.81
C LEU A 73 3.60 23.91 -13.93
N LYS A 74 3.53 25.19 -14.29
CA LYS A 74 2.79 26.21 -13.53
C LYS A 74 1.29 25.87 -13.53
N LEU A 75 0.67 25.70 -14.68
CA LEU A 75 -0.73 25.34 -14.81
C LEU A 75 -1.06 23.99 -14.19
N LEU A 76 -0.15 23.01 -14.36
CA LEU A 76 -0.31 21.71 -13.74
C LEU A 76 -0.27 21.83 -12.20
N SER A 77 0.66 22.61 -11.64
CA SER A 77 0.74 22.82 -10.20
C SER A 77 -0.45 23.58 -9.63
N GLU A 78 -0.96 24.58 -10.34
CA GLU A 78 -2.19 25.31 -9.96
C GLU A 78 -3.39 24.35 -9.89
N TYR A 79 -3.57 23.52 -10.90
CA TYR A 79 -4.63 22.51 -10.91
C TYR A 79 -4.48 21.50 -9.77
N ILE A 80 -3.25 21.04 -9.52
CA ILE A 80 -2.96 20.14 -8.41
C ILE A 80 -3.27 20.82 -7.09
N SER A 81 -2.82 22.05 -6.85
CA SER A 81 -3.08 22.82 -5.63
C SER A 81 -4.58 23.01 -5.35
N GLU A 82 -5.39 23.16 -6.42
CA GLU A 82 -6.85 23.31 -6.28
C GLU A 82 -7.57 22.00 -5.96
N LYS A 83 -7.05 20.86 -6.45
CA LYS A 83 -7.71 19.57 -6.43
C LYS A 83 -7.06 18.54 -5.50
N ALA A 84 -5.84 18.81 -5.01
CA ALA A 84 -5.11 17.85 -4.20
C ALA A 84 -5.85 17.50 -2.91
N GLU A 85 -6.16 16.22 -2.77
CA GLU A 85 -6.73 15.68 -1.53
C GLU A 85 -5.65 15.48 -0.47
N PHE A 86 -4.39 15.28 -0.89
CA PHE A 86 -3.22 15.15 -0.01
C PHE A 86 -1.92 15.36 -0.81
N PHE A 87 -0.86 15.74 -0.12
CA PHE A 87 0.48 15.88 -0.66
C PHE A 87 1.46 14.95 0.07
N MET A 88 2.01 13.96 -0.64
CA MET A 88 2.88 12.93 -0.03
C MET A 88 4.34 13.38 0.19
N ASN A 89 4.74 14.56 -0.29
CA ASN A 89 6.16 14.96 -0.30
C ASN A 89 6.57 16.04 0.72
N SER A 90 5.63 16.59 1.47
CA SER A 90 5.98 17.47 2.58
C SER A 90 4.96 17.34 3.70
N GLU A 91 5.41 16.72 4.78
CA GLU A 91 4.81 16.87 6.11
C GLU A 91 3.28 16.76 6.18
N VAL A 92 2.72 15.72 5.54
CA VAL A 92 1.40 15.25 5.97
C VAL A 92 1.56 14.95 7.45
N ASP A 93 0.90 15.71 8.28
CA ASP A 93 0.86 15.44 9.72
C ASP A 93 0.05 14.16 9.97
N TRP A 94 0.72 13.02 9.68
CA TRP A 94 0.15 11.68 9.84
C TRP A 94 -0.30 11.46 11.27
N LYS A 95 0.41 12.03 12.24
CA LYS A 95 0.03 11.99 13.64
C LYS A 95 -1.34 12.62 13.86
N LYS A 96 -1.56 13.81 13.30
CA LYS A 96 -2.87 14.49 13.41
C LYS A 96 -3.99 13.73 12.73
N ILE A 97 -3.72 13.07 11.59
CA ILE A 97 -4.68 12.20 10.90
C ILE A 97 -5.03 11.00 11.77
N ILE A 98 -4.02 10.30 12.27
CA ILE A 98 -4.17 9.14 13.14
C ILE A 98 -4.85 9.49 14.46
N ASP A 99 -4.55 10.64 15.06
CA ASP A 99 -5.17 11.09 16.31
C ASP A 99 -6.66 11.43 16.13
N LYS A 100 -7.04 11.92 14.94
CA LYS A 100 -8.44 12.19 14.58
C LYS A 100 -9.23 10.95 14.14
N ALA A 101 -8.57 9.81 13.97
CA ALA A 101 -9.23 8.57 13.58
C ALA A 101 -10.37 8.24 14.57
N PRO A 102 -11.56 7.85 14.07
CA PRO A 102 -12.75 7.69 14.89
C PRO A 102 -12.55 6.61 15.97
N ASN A 103 -12.99 6.90 17.19
CA ASN A 103 -13.00 5.90 18.26
C ASN A 103 -14.26 5.05 18.13
N ARG A 104 -14.12 3.84 17.56
CA ARG A 104 -15.21 2.86 17.43
C ARG A 104 -14.74 1.48 17.85
N GLU A 105 -15.63 0.71 18.44
CA GLU A 105 -15.34 -0.68 18.82
C GLU A 105 -15.18 -1.56 17.59
N ILE A 106 -14.11 -2.34 17.54
CA ILE A 106 -13.83 -3.31 16.48
C ILE A 106 -14.13 -4.73 16.97
N LYS A 107 -15.17 -5.33 16.39
CA LYS A 107 -15.55 -6.71 16.69
C LYS A 107 -14.76 -7.69 15.82
N ASN A 108 -14.32 -8.79 16.42
CA ASN A 108 -13.65 -9.86 15.68
C ASN A 108 -14.66 -10.66 14.86
N GLY A 109 -14.30 -10.96 13.62
CA GLY A 109 -15.06 -11.90 12.80
C GLY A 109 -14.94 -13.33 13.33
N TRP A 110 -15.98 -14.11 13.16
CA TRP A 110 -16.04 -15.49 13.63
C TRP A 110 -15.70 -16.52 12.54
N LEU A 111 -15.98 -16.19 11.28
CA LEU A 111 -15.95 -17.11 10.14
C LEU A 111 -14.59 -17.76 9.91
N ILE A 112 -13.53 -16.93 9.81
CA ILE A 112 -12.18 -17.42 9.55
C ILE A 112 -11.69 -18.28 10.71
N ASN A 113 -12.07 -17.94 11.95
CA ASN A 113 -11.71 -18.71 13.13
C ASN A 113 -12.40 -20.09 13.13
N ALA A 114 -13.67 -20.16 12.73
CA ALA A 114 -14.43 -21.42 12.64
C ALA A 114 -13.87 -22.33 11.52
N LEU A 115 -13.52 -21.75 10.37
CA LEU A 115 -13.01 -22.49 9.21
C LEU A 115 -11.51 -22.84 9.32
N ARG A 116 -10.79 -22.22 10.24
CA ARG A 116 -9.33 -22.38 10.37
C ARG A 116 -8.82 -23.82 10.40
N PRO A 117 -9.41 -24.76 11.17
CA PRO A 117 -8.94 -26.15 11.18
C PRO A 117 -9.03 -26.81 9.79
N LEU A 118 -10.16 -26.59 9.10
CA LEU A 118 -10.38 -27.12 7.76
C LEU A 118 -9.40 -26.51 6.75
N ILE A 119 -9.25 -25.19 6.77
CA ILE A 119 -8.30 -24.47 5.91
C ILE A 119 -6.88 -24.99 6.16
N TYR A 120 -6.48 -25.16 7.42
CA TYR A 120 -5.16 -25.69 7.77
C TYR A 120 -4.90 -27.08 7.18
N VAL A 121 -5.88 -27.99 7.30
CA VAL A 121 -5.78 -29.35 6.73
C VAL A 121 -5.63 -29.28 5.20
N ILE A 122 -6.44 -28.47 4.52
CA ILE A 122 -6.35 -28.29 3.07
C ILE A 122 -4.97 -27.75 2.67
N LEU A 123 -4.49 -26.72 3.33
CA LEU A 123 -3.18 -26.14 3.04
C LEU A 123 -2.04 -27.13 3.27
N LYS A 124 -2.14 -27.90 4.36
CA LYS A 124 -1.14 -28.91 4.71
C LYS A 124 -1.10 -30.07 3.71
N MET A 125 -2.25 -30.56 3.28
CA MET A 125 -2.35 -31.68 2.35
C MET A 125 -2.08 -31.26 0.90
N TYR A 126 -2.76 -30.21 0.41
CA TYR A 126 -2.70 -29.82 -0.98
C TYR A 126 -1.41 -29.08 -1.34
N PHE A 127 -1.04 -28.06 -0.55
CA PHE A 127 0.17 -27.27 -0.79
C PHE A 127 1.40 -27.77 -0.03
N ARG A 128 1.27 -28.88 0.72
CA ARG A 128 2.38 -29.39 1.57
C ARG A 128 2.98 -28.27 2.42
N LEU A 129 2.11 -27.44 3.01
CA LEU A 129 2.47 -26.23 3.74
C LEU A 129 3.51 -26.55 4.82
N LYS A 130 4.66 -25.88 4.75
CA LYS A 130 5.68 -25.85 5.79
C LYS A 130 5.62 -24.55 6.55
N ILE A 131 5.55 -24.64 7.86
CA ILE A 131 5.48 -23.50 8.77
C ILE A 131 6.75 -23.46 9.59
N ASP A 132 7.43 -22.33 9.56
CA ASP A 132 8.58 -22.03 10.40
C ASP A 132 8.23 -20.89 11.38
N ARG A 133 8.32 -21.19 12.66
CA ARG A 133 8.08 -20.28 13.79
C ARG A 133 9.32 -20.20 14.68
N THR A 134 10.50 -20.21 14.11
CA THR A 134 11.74 -20.05 14.86
C THR A 134 11.73 -18.76 15.65
N ASN A 135 11.25 -17.67 15.03
CA ASN A 135 10.99 -16.42 15.73
C ASN A 135 9.58 -16.43 16.35
N LYS A 136 9.46 -15.85 17.55
CA LYS A 136 8.19 -15.77 18.27
C LYS A 136 7.42 -14.51 17.88
N ILE A 137 6.11 -14.66 17.67
CA ILE A 137 5.18 -13.57 17.50
C ILE A 137 4.69 -13.11 18.88
N SER A 138 4.79 -11.81 19.18
CA SER A 138 4.28 -11.24 20.44
C SER A 138 2.75 -11.17 20.47
N ASP A 139 2.17 -11.06 21.67
CA ASP A 139 0.71 -10.89 21.83
C ASP A 139 0.28 -9.43 21.80
N GLU A 140 1.23 -8.49 21.81
CA GLU A 140 0.99 -7.07 21.70
C GLU A 140 0.45 -6.68 20.30
N PRO A 141 -0.33 -5.59 20.19
CA PRO A 141 -0.74 -5.05 18.91
C PRO A 141 0.46 -4.76 18.01
N GLN A 142 0.39 -5.19 16.76
CA GLN A 142 1.50 -5.06 15.81
C GLN A 142 1.00 -5.07 14.37
N ILE A 143 1.84 -4.58 13.47
CA ILE A 143 1.61 -4.66 12.04
C ILE A 143 2.37 -5.87 11.50
N PHE A 144 1.65 -6.78 10.85
CA PHE A 144 2.27 -7.86 10.08
C PHE A 144 2.51 -7.39 8.65
N VAL A 145 3.71 -7.58 8.13
CA VAL A 145 4.03 -7.33 6.72
C VAL A 145 4.55 -8.59 6.06
N SER A 146 4.17 -8.82 4.81
CA SER A 146 4.62 -9.98 4.04
C SER A 146 4.72 -9.63 2.55
N ASN A 147 5.58 -10.35 1.84
CA ASN A 147 5.58 -10.38 0.40
C ASN A 147 4.27 -10.99 -0.14
N HIS A 148 3.87 -10.61 -1.36
CA HIS A 148 2.57 -10.99 -1.96
C HIS A 148 2.75 -11.77 -3.26
N GLN A 149 2.58 -13.08 -3.20
CA GLN A 149 2.86 -13.98 -4.32
C GLN A 149 1.60 -14.58 -4.97
N SER A 150 0.55 -14.84 -4.17
CA SER A 150 -0.54 -15.68 -4.61
C SER A 150 -1.91 -15.30 -4.02
N PHE A 151 -2.97 -15.91 -4.55
CA PHE A 151 -4.32 -15.76 -4.01
C PHE A 151 -4.50 -16.43 -2.62
N VAL A 152 -3.62 -17.35 -2.24
CA VAL A 152 -3.73 -18.08 -0.96
C VAL A 152 -2.86 -17.48 0.15
N ASP A 153 -2.15 -16.40 -0.11
CA ASP A 153 -1.19 -15.81 0.85
C ASP A 153 -1.83 -15.48 2.20
N ALA A 154 -3.00 -14.85 2.21
CA ALA A 154 -3.71 -14.53 3.44
C ALA A 154 -4.07 -15.80 4.25
N LEU A 155 -4.41 -16.90 3.57
CA LEU A 155 -4.76 -18.16 4.22
C LEU A 155 -3.52 -18.84 4.82
N VAL A 156 -2.40 -18.88 4.08
CA VAL A 156 -1.16 -19.51 4.57
C VAL A 156 -0.55 -18.70 5.70
N LEU A 157 -0.63 -17.37 5.69
CA LEU A 157 -0.21 -16.51 6.79
C LEU A 157 -1.15 -16.64 8.00
N GLY A 158 -2.46 -16.77 7.78
CA GLY A 158 -3.42 -17.08 8.83
C GLY A 158 -3.13 -18.44 9.52
N ALA A 159 -2.59 -19.41 8.77
CA ALA A 159 -2.12 -20.69 9.36
C ALA A 159 -0.80 -20.52 10.11
N LEU A 160 0.11 -19.64 9.66
CA LEU A 160 1.38 -19.33 10.32
C LEU A 160 1.17 -18.66 11.69
N ILE A 161 0.30 -17.64 11.74
CA ILE A 161 0.05 -16.86 12.97
C ILE A 161 -0.64 -17.74 14.02
N PRO A 162 -0.16 -17.76 15.29
CA PRO A 162 -0.80 -18.53 16.37
C PRO A 162 -2.28 -18.18 16.54
N SER A 163 -3.14 -19.16 16.86
CA SER A 163 -4.60 -19.01 16.88
C SER A 163 -5.07 -17.84 17.77
N LYS A 164 -4.46 -17.65 18.95
CA LYS A 164 -4.78 -16.55 19.86
C LYS A 164 -4.59 -15.18 19.21
N ILE A 165 -3.49 -15.01 18.48
CA ILE A 165 -3.11 -13.77 17.81
C ILE A 165 -3.94 -13.58 16.54
N GLN A 166 -4.11 -14.66 15.74
CA GLN A 166 -4.87 -14.64 14.50
C GLN A 166 -6.34 -14.19 14.71
N LYS A 167 -6.97 -14.57 15.83
CA LYS A 167 -8.34 -14.14 16.17
C LYS A 167 -8.51 -12.62 16.24
N LYS A 168 -7.44 -11.88 16.54
CA LYS A 168 -7.43 -10.41 16.60
C LYS A 168 -6.64 -9.77 15.45
N THR A 169 -6.24 -10.56 14.44
CA THR A 169 -5.51 -10.07 13.25
C THR A 169 -6.46 -9.84 12.10
N PHE A 170 -6.46 -8.63 11.57
CA PHE A 170 -7.26 -8.18 10.43
C PHE A 170 -6.41 -8.11 9.17
N PHE A 171 -6.95 -8.54 8.05
CA PHE A 171 -6.29 -8.56 6.76
C PHE A 171 -6.74 -7.38 5.92
N LEU A 172 -5.80 -6.57 5.46
CA LEU A 172 -6.09 -5.45 4.56
C LEU A 172 -6.39 -6.01 3.15
N ALA A 173 -7.53 -5.65 2.60
CA ALA A 173 -7.98 -6.13 1.30
C ALA A 173 -8.61 -5.02 0.46
N ILE A 174 -8.44 -5.12 -0.87
CA ILE A 174 -9.03 -4.17 -1.81
C ILE A 174 -10.53 -4.42 -1.92
N ASN A 175 -11.33 -3.38 -1.72
CA ASN A 175 -12.80 -3.41 -1.71
C ASN A 175 -13.39 -4.05 -2.98
N TRP A 176 -12.76 -3.88 -4.14
CA TRP A 176 -13.28 -4.37 -5.42
C TRP A 176 -13.60 -5.88 -5.43
N TYR A 177 -12.79 -6.71 -4.76
CA TYR A 177 -12.99 -8.17 -4.70
C TYR A 177 -14.15 -8.60 -3.79
N PHE A 178 -14.61 -7.72 -2.89
CA PHE A 178 -15.53 -8.07 -1.80
C PHE A 178 -16.90 -7.39 -1.91
N LYS A 179 -17.23 -6.80 -3.08
CA LYS A 179 -18.47 -6.00 -3.24
C LYS A 179 -19.76 -6.82 -3.20
N LYS A 180 -19.73 -8.10 -3.62
CA LYS A 180 -20.96 -8.90 -3.81
C LYS A 180 -20.77 -10.37 -3.43
N GLY A 181 -21.91 -11.06 -3.19
CA GLY A 181 -21.99 -12.50 -3.02
C GLY A 181 -21.23 -13.03 -1.81
N ILE A 182 -20.69 -14.23 -1.95
CA ILE A 182 -19.97 -14.93 -0.87
C ILE A 182 -18.76 -14.16 -0.35
N MET A 183 -18.09 -13.42 -1.23
CA MET A 183 -16.93 -12.61 -0.81
C MET A 183 -17.32 -11.47 0.11
N LYS A 184 -18.49 -10.82 -0.13
CA LYS A 184 -19.03 -9.83 0.81
C LYS A 184 -19.33 -10.47 2.16
N TYR A 185 -19.95 -11.65 2.18
CA TYR A 185 -20.22 -12.36 3.44
C TYR A 185 -18.92 -12.71 4.18
N VAL A 186 -17.86 -13.10 3.45
CA VAL A 186 -16.53 -13.36 4.02
C VAL A 186 -15.92 -12.08 4.60
N ALA A 187 -16.07 -10.93 3.94
CA ALA A 187 -15.59 -9.65 4.46
C ALA A 187 -16.34 -9.24 5.73
N ASP A 188 -17.67 -9.35 5.73
CA ASP A 188 -18.52 -8.93 6.86
C ASP A 188 -18.33 -9.81 8.10
N ASN A 189 -17.95 -11.08 7.94
CA ASN A 189 -17.81 -12.07 9.03
C ASN A 189 -16.37 -12.57 9.25
N GLY A 190 -15.44 -12.17 8.40
CA GLY A 190 -14.00 -12.38 8.56
C GLY A 190 -13.35 -11.17 9.21
N ASN A 191 -12.08 -11.30 9.56
CA ASN A 191 -11.27 -10.18 10.00
C ASN A 191 -10.67 -9.49 8.77
N ILE A 192 -11.48 -8.73 8.01
CA ILE A 192 -11.05 -8.07 6.78
C ILE A 192 -11.32 -6.57 6.86
N ILE A 193 -10.31 -5.77 6.62
CA ILE A 193 -10.39 -4.32 6.44
C ILE A 193 -10.48 -4.06 4.95
N LEU A 194 -11.61 -3.54 4.50
CA LEU A 194 -11.79 -3.18 3.10
C LEU A 194 -11.34 -1.75 2.86
N VAL A 195 -10.41 -1.58 1.95
CA VAL A 195 -9.83 -0.28 1.60
C VAL A 195 -9.80 -0.09 0.09
N ASP A 196 -9.78 1.15 -0.33
CA ASP A 196 -9.50 1.57 -1.71
C ASP A 196 -8.16 2.32 -1.70
N ILE A 197 -7.06 1.57 -1.65
CA ILE A 197 -5.70 2.11 -1.46
C ILE A 197 -5.33 3.10 -2.57
N ASP A 198 -5.89 2.92 -3.76
CA ASP A 198 -5.56 3.75 -4.91
C ASP A 198 -6.36 5.07 -4.92
N LYS A 199 -7.44 5.16 -4.13
CA LYS A 199 -8.30 6.34 -4.09
C LYS A 199 -8.15 7.19 -2.83
N ASN A 200 -7.80 6.58 -1.68
CA ASN A 200 -7.75 7.32 -0.43
C ASN A 200 -6.77 6.70 0.59
N VAL A 201 -5.51 7.08 0.49
CA VAL A 201 -4.47 6.64 1.42
C VAL A 201 -4.76 7.10 2.85
N LYS A 202 -5.34 8.29 3.01
CA LYS A 202 -5.69 8.84 4.33
C LYS A 202 -6.71 7.96 5.05
N GLU A 203 -7.81 7.60 4.39
CA GLU A 203 -8.81 6.69 4.97
C GLU A 203 -8.21 5.32 5.31
N THR A 204 -7.30 4.82 4.46
CA THR A 204 -6.59 3.57 4.74
C THR A 204 -5.76 3.66 6.02
N VAL A 205 -5.02 4.75 6.21
CA VAL A 205 -4.23 5.01 7.42
C VAL A 205 -5.14 5.12 8.64
N GLU A 206 -6.23 5.88 8.55
CA GLU A 206 -7.23 6.02 9.63
C GLU A 206 -7.84 4.67 10.02
N GLU A 207 -8.25 3.85 9.04
CA GLU A 207 -8.83 2.52 9.28
C GLU A 207 -7.85 1.58 9.99
N ILE A 208 -6.61 1.53 9.54
CA ILE A 208 -5.58 0.71 10.19
C ILE A 208 -5.31 1.22 11.60
N ALA A 209 -5.21 2.54 11.79
CA ALA A 209 -5.00 3.15 13.10
C ALA A 209 -6.12 2.83 14.09
N VAL A 210 -7.38 2.86 13.65
CA VAL A 210 -8.54 2.46 14.48
C VAL A 210 -8.37 1.02 14.97
N HIS A 211 -7.99 0.10 14.10
CA HIS A 211 -7.81 -1.30 14.47
C HIS A 211 -6.67 -1.49 15.48
N ILE A 212 -5.52 -0.87 15.24
CA ILE A 212 -4.36 -0.94 16.15
C ILE A 212 -4.70 -0.34 17.53
N LYS A 213 -5.34 0.84 17.57
CA LYS A 213 -5.80 1.47 18.82
C LYS A 213 -6.79 0.60 19.61
N ASN A 214 -7.56 -0.23 18.93
CA ASN A 214 -8.45 -1.22 19.54
C ASN A 214 -7.74 -2.55 19.95
N GLY A 215 -6.42 -2.57 20.01
CA GLY A 215 -5.66 -3.76 20.40
C GLY A 215 -5.67 -4.89 19.37
N LYS A 216 -6.00 -4.59 18.11
CA LYS A 216 -5.98 -5.54 17.00
C LYS A 216 -4.62 -5.50 16.30
N ASN A 217 -4.33 -6.55 15.54
CA ASN A 217 -3.21 -6.58 14.61
C ASN A 217 -3.74 -6.34 13.19
N VAL A 218 -2.91 -5.78 12.33
CA VAL A 218 -3.24 -5.62 10.92
C VAL A 218 -2.17 -6.26 10.05
N LEU A 219 -2.58 -7.10 9.09
CA LEU A 219 -1.69 -7.72 8.12
C LEU A 219 -1.80 -6.97 6.79
N ILE A 220 -0.66 -6.53 6.28
CA ILE A 220 -0.52 -5.72 5.08
C ILE A 220 0.44 -6.42 4.12
N PHE A 221 0.10 -6.41 2.83
CA PHE A 221 1.03 -6.71 1.75
C PHE A 221 1.55 -5.39 1.19
N PRO A 222 2.74 -4.91 1.60
CA PRO A 222 3.21 -3.56 1.27
C PRO A 222 3.49 -3.35 -0.22
N GLU A 223 3.61 -4.40 -1.01
CA GLU A 223 3.71 -4.32 -2.48
C GLU A 223 2.42 -3.77 -3.13
N GLY A 224 1.27 -3.81 -2.42
CA GLY A 224 -0.03 -3.34 -2.91
C GLY A 224 -0.67 -4.24 -3.98
N ALA A 225 0.08 -5.15 -4.57
CA ALA A 225 -0.41 -6.12 -5.55
C ALA A 225 0.44 -7.39 -5.55
N ARG A 226 -0.15 -8.51 -6.00
CA ARG A 226 0.60 -9.76 -6.17
C ARG A 226 1.68 -9.61 -7.23
N THR A 227 2.85 -10.16 -6.95
CA THR A 227 4.01 -10.14 -7.87
C THR A 227 3.64 -10.64 -9.28
N LYS A 228 4.27 -10.05 -10.28
CA LYS A 228 4.11 -10.47 -11.68
C LYS A 228 5.14 -11.54 -12.10
N ASN A 229 6.27 -11.63 -11.40
CA ASN A 229 7.43 -12.44 -11.80
C ASN A 229 7.99 -13.32 -10.66
N GLY A 230 7.29 -13.44 -9.54
CA GLY A 230 7.74 -14.20 -8.36
C GLY A 230 8.74 -13.47 -7.46
N LYS A 231 9.23 -12.31 -7.85
CA LYS A 231 10.15 -11.49 -7.05
C LYS A 231 9.39 -10.53 -6.15
N VAL A 232 9.99 -10.16 -5.03
CA VAL A 232 9.47 -9.12 -4.13
C VAL A 232 9.55 -7.78 -4.84
N GLY A 233 8.44 -7.03 -4.82
CA GLY A 233 8.34 -5.70 -5.40
C GLY A 233 8.74 -4.59 -4.43
N LYS A 234 8.64 -3.34 -4.87
CA LYS A 234 8.86 -2.16 -4.02
C LYS A 234 7.75 -2.06 -2.97
N PHE A 235 8.11 -1.77 -1.74
CA PHE A 235 7.16 -1.60 -0.63
C PHE A 235 6.64 -0.17 -0.56
N LYS A 236 5.32 -0.04 -0.36
CA LYS A 236 4.66 1.25 -0.06
C LYS A 236 4.83 1.58 1.41
N LYS A 237 5.03 2.86 1.74
CA LYS A 237 5.38 3.34 3.10
C LYS A 237 4.23 3.32 4.13
N VAL A 238 3.00 2.99 3.75
CA VAL A 238 1.82 3.08 4.63
C VAL A 238 2.02 2.35 5.96
N PHE A 239 2.57 1.14 5.95
CA PHE A 239 2.81 0.37 7.16
C PHE A 239 3.84 1.04 8.08
N ALA A 240 4.90 1.63 7.51
CA ALA A 240 5.97 2.30 8.25
C ALA A 240 5.46 3.59 8.92
N ILE A 241 4.63 4.37 8.20
CA ILE A 241 3.96 5.55 8.75
C ILE A 241 3.16 5.17 10.00
N ILE A 242 2.29 4.16 9.89
CA ILE A 242 1.43 3.75 11.00
C ILE A 242 2.25 3.16 12.15
N ALA A 243 3.28 2.34 11.85
CA ALA A 243 4.16 1.77 12.85
C ALA A 243 4.84 2.86 13.69
N LYS A 244 5.38 3.87 13.02
CA LYS A 244 6.08 4.99 13.68
C LYS A 244 5.12 5.86 14.49
N GLU A 245 4.04 6.32 13.87
CA GLU A 245 3.11 7.26 14.52
C GLU A 245 2.35 6.64 15.70
N LEU A 246 2.07 5.33 15.67
CA LEU A 246 1.45 4.61 16.78
C LEU A 246 2.45 3.91 17.70
N ASN A 247 3.75 3.99 17.41
CA ASN A 247 4.81 3.30 18.14
C ASN A 247 4.52 1.80 18.32
N VAL A 248 4.20 1.11 17.22
CA VAL A 248 3.92 -0.34 17.21
C VAL A 248 4.92 -1.09 16.35
N ASP A 249 5.28 -2.28 16.81
CA ASP A 249 6.25 -3.14 16.13
C ASP A 249 5.73 -3.61 14.76
N VAL A 250 6.65 -3.80 13.81
CA VAL A 250 6.40 -4.44 12.53
C VAL A 250 6.96 -5.86 12.57
N GLN A 251 6.09 -6.87 12.51
CA GLN A 251 6.47 -8.26 12.42
C GLN A 251 6.54 -8.70 10.97
N CYS A 252 7.73 -8.96 10.48
CA CYS A 252 7.94 -9.44 9.12
C CYS A 252 7.59 -10.93 9.01
N LEU A 253 6.90 -11.29 7.94
CA LEU A 253 6.55 -12.65 7.55
C LEU A 253 7.02 -12.92 6.13
N GLY A 254 7.46 -14.12 5.84
CA GLY A 254 7.95 -14.52 4.51
C GLY A 254 7.12 -15.65 3.90
N ILE A 255 6.81 -15.54 2.60
CA ILE A 255 6.18 -16.60 1.81
C ILE A 255 7.12 -17.01 0.68
N LYS A 256 7.30 -18.31 0.50
CA LYS A 256 8.05 -18.92 -0.61
C LYS A 256 7.22 -20.01 -1.27
N GLY A 257 7.24 -20.06 -2.61
CA GLY A 257 6.51 -21.07 -3.40
C GLY A 257 5.05 -20.73 -3.67
N GLY A 258 4.57 -19.57 -3.20
CA GLY A 258 3.21 -19.10 -3.45
C GLY A 258 2.97 -18.78 -4.93
N TYR A 259 3.95 -18.17 -5.59
CA TYR A 259 3.88 -17.83 -7.01
C TYR A 259 3.75 -19.08 -7.89
N GLU A 260 4.53 -20.12 -7.64
CA GLU A 260 4.51 -21.39 -8.35
C GLU A 260 3.26 -22.21 -8.03
N ALA A 261 2.64 -21.96 -6.88
CA ALA A 261 1.43 -22.66 -6.44
C ALA A 261 0.16 -22.01 -7.01
N TYR A 262 0.04 -20.69 -6.98
CA TYR A 262 -1.17 -20.01 -7.47
C TYR A 262 -0.91 -18.53 -7.79
N SER A 263 -0.14 -18.27 -8.84
CA SER A 263 0.12 -16.89 -9.29
C SER A 263 -1.13 -16.19 -9.83
N ARG A 264 -1.05 -14.89 -10.02
CA ARG A 264 -2.14 -14.07 -10.59
C ARG A 264 -2.57 -14.45 -12.01
N PHE A 265 -1.73 -15.20 -12.73
CA PHE A 265 -1.97 -15.64 -14.11
C PHE A 265 -2.58 -17.04 -14.20
N MET A 266 -2.66 -17.78 -13.10
CA MET A 266 -3.17 -19.14 -13.07
C MET A 266 -4.68 -19.13 -12.83
N LYS A 267 -5.40 -19.98 -13.57
CA LYS A 267 -6.84 -20.20 -13.40
C LYS A 267 -7.14 -21.07 -12.17
N PHE A 268 -6.28 -22.05 -11.90
CA PHE A 268 -6.42 -23.01 -10.79
C PHE A 268 -5.10 -23.14 -10.01
N PRO A 269 -5.17 -23.41 -8.70
CA PRO A 269 -3.99 -23.67 -7.91
C PRO A 269 -3.35 -25.02 -8.30
N LEU A 270 -2.01 -25.08 -8.18
CA LEU A 270 -1.23 -26.31 -8.35
C LEU A 270 -0.77 -26.84 -6.99
N PRO A 271 -0.66 -28.17 -6.81
CA PRO A 271 -0.22 -28.78 -5.56
C PRO A 271 1.30 -28.64 -5.36
N LYS A 272 1.77 -27.41 -5.32
CA LYS A 272 3.16 -27.03 -5.06
C LYS A 272 3.37 -26.76 -3.59
N ARG A 273 4.61 -26.96 -3.12
CA ARG A 273 4.97 -26.68 -1.74
C ARG A 273 5.00 -25.17 -1.48
N ILE A 274 4.36 -24.76 -0.40
CA ILE A 274 4.45 -23.39 0.12
C ILE A 274 5.15 -23.43 1.48
N GLU A 275 6.09 -22.55 1.68
CA GLU A 275 6.77 -22.36 2.96
C GLU A 275 6.47 -20.97 3.50
N VAL A 276 6.15 -20.87 4.79
CA VAL A 276 5.89 -19.60 5.48
C VAL A 276 6.74 -19.51 6.74
N THR A 277 7.35 -18.35 6.95
CA THR A 277 8.35 -18.14 8.01
C THR A 277 8.04 -16.86 8.77
N VAL A 278 8.19 -16.91 10.09
CA VAL A 278 8.24 -15.73 10.94
C VAL A 278 9.66 -15.16 10.87
N LEU A 279 9.81 -14.01 10.28
CA LEU A 279 11.07 -13.30 10.14
C LEU A 279 11.35 -12.40 11.36
N GLU A 280 12.36 -11.56 11.28
CA GLU A 280 12.70 -10.62 12.32
C GLU A 280 11.61 -9.54 12.50
N LYS A 281 11.55 -9.04 13.72
CA LYS A 281 10.68 -7.96 14.11
C LYS A 281 11.45 -6.64 13.99
N ILE A 282 10.83 -5.64 13.38
CA ILE A 282 11.38 -4.29 13.23
C ILE A 282 10.72 -3.38 14.27
N LYS A 283 11.53 -2.59 14.97
CA LYS A 283 11.08 -1.53 15.85
C LYS A 283 10.71 -0.29 15.05
N PRO A 284 9.71 0.51 15.48
CA PRO A 284 9.29 1.70 14.76
C PRO A 284 10.24 2.91 14.97
N GLU A 285 11.54 2.65 14.86
CA GLU A 285 12.61 3.62 15.06
C GLU A 285 13.20 4.05 13.71
N GLY A 286 13.67 5.29 13.59
CA GLY A 286 14.24 5.81 12.35
C GLY A 286 13.22 6.56 11.47
N THR A 287 13.52 6.67 10.19
CA THR A 287 12.67 7.28 9.17
C THR A 287 11.65 6.27 8.60
N TYR A 288 10.65 6.75 7.86
CA TYR A 288 9.69 5.86 7.18
C TYR A 288 10.34 4.99 6.10
N ASP A 289 11.52 5.36 5.63
CA ASP A 289 12.29 4.58 4.64
C ASP A 289 13.17 3.50 5.27
N GLU A 290 13.47 3.62 6.58
CA GLU A 290 14.28 2.67 7.32
C GLU A 290 13.44 1.57 8.00
N ILE A 291 12.15 1.81 8.22
CA ILE A 291 11.18 0.86 8.73
C ILE A 291 10.63 0.00 7.58
#